data_4b04d88c559627a07d1dcc75b4c167a2
#
_entry.id   4b04d88c559627a07d1dcc75b4c167a2
#
_cell.length_a   1.000
_cell.length_b   1.000
_cell.length_c   1.000
_cell.angle_alpha   90.00
_cell.angle_beta   90.00
_cell.angle_gamma   90.00
#
_symmetry.space_group_name_H-M   'P 1'
#
loop_
_entity.id
_entity.type
_entity.pdbx_description
1 polymer ?
#
loop_
_entity_poly.entity_id
_entity_poly.type
_entity_poly.pdbx_seq_one_letter_code
_entity_poly.pdbx_strand_id
1 'polypeptide(L)'
;MRSYRLVTIALSFLSLTSAAPLSAQKPLISQAALIAIVENHKGAVLRYIDAAPDSMLGYRPTKGVRSFAEQIEHAAGSDALIAHLAITGSMKVPALGDSAKYLHDKAALKTYASAAMDHTISMLRGVSDASMQENIVQFGNKVTRARALMELLDHFPWTLGQTVPYLRLNGVTPPEYSPF
;
A
#
# COMPACT_ATOMS: atom_id res chain seq x y z
N MET A 1 10.97 -89.35 -1.52
CA MET A 1 11.05 -88.02 -0.92
C MET A 1 10.98 -86.98 -2.06
N ARG A 2 9.83 -86.23 -2.18
CA ARG A 2 9.64 -85.23 -3.23
C ARG A 2 9.84 -83.84 -2.60
N SER A 3 10.84 -83.09 -3.03
CA SER A 3 11.13 -81.73 -2.54
C SER A 3 10.29 -80.77 -3.33
N TYR A 4 9.37 -80.02 -2.62
CA TYR A 4 8.63 -78.88 -3.16
C TYR A 4 9.45 -77.61 -2.98
N ARG A 5 9.82 -76.95 -4.10
CA ARG A 5 10.44 -75.62 -4.09
C ARG A 5 9.34 -74.59 -4.08
N LEU A 6 9.27 -73.84 -3.02
CA LEU A 6 8.42 -72.66 -2.90
C LEU A 6 9.05 -71.51 -3.73
N VAL A 7 8.32 -71.05 -4.74
CA VAL A 7 8.68 -69.82 -5.50
C VAL A 7 7.93 -68.65 -4.86
N THR A 8 8.68 -67.79 -4.19
CA THR A 8 8.11 -66.57 -3.58
C THR A 8 8.11 -65.46 -4.68
N ILE A 9 6.92 -65.08 -5.15
CA ILE A 9 6.75 -63.97 -6.07
C ILE A 9 6.62 -62.71 -5.20
N ALA A 10 7.64 -61.84 -5.23
CA ALA A 10 7.58 -60.52 -4.62
C ALA A 10 6.84 -59.58 -5.57
N LEU A 11 5.60 -59.21 -5.24
CA LEU A 11 4.87 -58.10 -5.88
C LEU A 11 5.41 -56.77 -5.35
N SER A 12 6.20 -56.06 -6.16
CA SER A 12 6.62 -54.71 -5.89
C SER A 12 5.46 -53.76 -6.27
N PHE A 13 4.75 -53.23 -5.29
CA PHE A 13 3.81 -52.15 -5.51
C PHE A 13 4.57 -50.85 -5.72
N LEU A 14 4.64 -50.39 -6.96
CA LEU A 14 5.16 -49.08 -7.34
C LEU A 14 4.02 -48.07 -7.12
N SER A 15 3.97 -47.45 -5.94
CA SER A 15 3.03 -46.36 -5.65
C SER A 15 3.47 -45.10 -6.40
N LEU A 16 2.84 -44.81 -7.54
CA LEU A 16 2.92 -43.50 -8.18
C LEU A 16 2.11 -42.50 -7.29
N THR A 17 2.80 -41.80 -6.41
CA THR A 17 2.23 -40.59 -5.79
C THR A 17 2.23 -39.49 -6.85
N SER A 18 1.09 -39.31 -7.51
CA SER A 18 0.85 -38.10 -8.31
C SER A 18 0.81 -36.91 -7.36
N ALA A 19 1.92 -36.15 -7.29
CA ALA A 19 1.92 -34.84 -6.64
C ALA A 19 0.99 -33.94 -7.46
N ALA A 20 -0.22 -33.72 -6.95
CA ALA A 20 -1.09 -32.67 -7.50
C ALA A 20 -0.31 -31.33 -7.45
N PRO A 21 -0.34 -30.53 -8.53
CA PRO A 21 0.31 -29.23 -8.50
C PRO A 21 -0.29 -28.43 -7.34
N LEU A 22 0.56 -27.95 -6.42
CA LEU A 22 0.14 -26.99 -5.40
C LEU A 22 -0.47 -25.82 -6.17
N SER A 23 -1.80 -25.70 -6.11
CA SER A 23 -2.49 -24.53 -6.64
C SER A 23 -1.92 -23.32 -5.91
N ALA A 24 -1.25 -22.42 -6.64
CA ALA A 24 -0.71 -21.20 -6.07
C ALA A 24 -1.86 -20.47 -5.37
N GLN A 25 -1.73 -20.30 -4.07
CA GLN A 25 -2.77 -19.63 -3.26
C GLN A 25 -2.94 -18.22 -3.80
N LYS A 26 -4.17 -17.88 -4.21
CA LYS A 26 -4.47 -16.53 -4.71
C LYS A 26 -4.15 -15.51 -3.61
N PRO A 27 -3.54 -14.37 -3.95
CA PRO A 27 -3.30 -13.31 -2.97
C PRO A 27 -4.65 -12.82 -2.40
N LEU A 28 -4.62 -12.37 -1.13
CA LEU A 28 -5.80 -11.80 -0.44
C LEU A 28 -6.36 -10.59 -1.19
N ILE A 29 -5.50 -9.88 -1.90
CA ILE A 29 -5.86 -8.73 -2.73
C ILE A 29 -5.06 -8.80 -4.03
N SER A 30 -5.70 -8.51 -5.16
CA SER A 30 -5.03 -8.48 -6.46
C SER A 30 -4.30 -7.15 -6.68
N GLN A 31 -3.31 -7.15 -7.59
CA GLN A 31 -2.64 -5.93 -8.06
C GLN A 31 -3.67 -4.89 -8.55
N ALA A 32 -4.62 -5.31 -9.38
CA ALA A 32 -5.64 -4.41 -9.94
C ALA A 32 -6.50 -3.76 -8.84
N ALA A 33 -6.88 -4.51 -7.80
CA ALA A 33 -7.63 -3.98 -6.68
C ALA A 33 -6.82 -2.96 -5.88
N LEU A 34 -5.53 -3.21 -5.62
CA LEU A 34 -4.65 -2.25 -4.95
C LEU A 34 -4.51 -0.96 -5.75
N ILE A 35 -4.34 -1.06 -7.08
CA ILE A 35 -4.26 0.12 -7.96
C ILE A 35 -5.54 0.94 -7.87
N ALA A 36 -6.71 0.31 -7.99
CA ALA A 36 -8.00 1.00 -7.90
C ALA A 36 -8.19 1.72 -6.55
N ILE A 37 -7.76 1.10 -5.45
CA ILE A 37 -7.80 1.71 -4.12
C ILE A 37 -6.89 2.95 -4.06
N VAL A 38 -5.67 2.88 -4.56
CA VAL A 38 -4.74 4.03 -4.55
C VAL A 38 -5.22 5.15 -5.49
N GLU A 39 -5.85 4.82 -6.61
CA GLU A 39 -6.51 5.82 -7.48
C GLU A 39 -7.64 6.55 -6.74
N ASN A 40 -8.44 5.84 -5.93
CA ASN A 40 -9.44 6.46 -5.05
C ASN A 40 -8.77 7.33 -3.96
N HIS A 41 -7.70 6.87 -3.33
CA HIS A 41 -6.90 7.64 -2.38
C HIS A 41 -6.39 8.95 -2.99
N LYS A 42 -5.88 8.89 -4.23
CA LYS A 42 -5.48 10.09 -4.98
C LYS A 42 -6.63 11.08 -5.14
N GLY A 43 -7.79 10.60 -5.56
CA GLY A 43 -8.99 11.44 -5.66
C GLY A 43 -9.39 12.06 -4.31
N ALA A 44 -9.33 11.27 -3.23
CA ALA A 44 -9.67 11.73 -1.89
C ALA A 44 -8.71 12.83 -1.40
N VAL A 45 -7.40 12.63 -1.45
CA VAL A 45 -6.43 13.62 -0.96
C VAL A 45 -6.55 14.95 -1.72
N LEU A 46 -6.77 14.89 -3.03
CA LEU A 46 -6.94 16.11 -3.83
C LEU A 46 -8.21 16.88 -3.45
N ARG A 47 -9.33 16.20 -3.18
CA ARG A 47 -10.56 16.84 -2.68
C ARG A 47 -10.33 17.50 -1.32
N TYR A 48 -9.57 16.87 -0.42
CA TYR A 48 -9.26 17.45 0.90
C TYR A 48 -8.38 18.70 0.79
N ILE A 49 -7.39 18.70 -0.10
CA ILE A 49 -6.57 19.90 -0.39
C ILE A 49 -7.45 21.00 -0.99
N ASP A 50 -8.34 20.67 -1.93
CA ASP A 50 -9.22 21.65 -2.57
C ASP A 50 -10.17 22.32 -1.57
N ALA A 51 -10.71 21.55 -0.62
CA ALA A 51 -11.60 22.05 0.40
C ALA A 51 -10.93 23.02 1.38
N ALA A 52 -9.63 22.84 1.66
CA ALA A 52 -8.90 23.68 2.60
C ALA A 52 -8.60 25.07 1.99
N PRO A 53 -8.89 26.20 2.66
CA PRO A 53 -8.40 27.50 2.24
C PRO A 53 -6.87 27.56 2.35
N ASP A 54 -6.24 28.40 1.52
CA ASP A 54 -4.77 28.53 1.46
C ASP A 54 -4.18 28.91 2.83
N SER A 55 -4.87 29.75 3.60
CA SER A 55 -4.48 30.15 4.95
C SER A 55 -4.40 28.98 5.94
N MET A 56 -4.99 27.85 5.60
CA MET A 56 -5.04 26.68 6.47
C MET A 56 -3.84 25.73 6.34
N LEU A 57 -2.98 25.91 5.32
CA LEU A 57 -1.85 25.02 5.09
C LEU A 57 -0.93 24.88 6.31
N GLY A 58 -0.64 26.01 6.98
CA GLY A 58 0.17 26.04 8.19
C GLY A 58 -0.60 25.78 9.50
N TYR A 59 -1.93 25.62 9.46
CA TYR A 59 -2.75 25.47 10.65
C TYR A 59 -2.48 24.16 11.38
N ARG A 60 -2.32 24.26 12.72
CA ARG A 60 -2.16 23.13 13.66
C ARG A 60 -3.24 23.22 14.74
N PRO A 61 -4.08 22.22 14.93
CA PRO A 61 -5.07 22.21 16.03
C PRO A 61 -4.45 22.37 17.41
N THR A 62 -3.27 21.79 17.61
CA THR A 62 -2.50 21.91 18.87
C THR A 62 -1.01 21.95 18.57
N LYS A 63 -0.19 22.39 19.55
CA LYS A 63 1.26 22.56 19.39
C LYS A 63 2.02 21.29 19.03
N GLY A 64 1.52 20.11 19.34
CA GLY A 64 2.26 18.85 19.17
C GLY A 64 1.94 18.08 17.88
N VAL A 65 1.04 18.60 17.03
CA VAL A 65 0.59 17.90 15.83
C VAL A 65 1.14 18.55 14.56
N ARG A 66 1.11 17.80 13.47
CA ARG A 66 1.46 18.30 12.13
C ARG A 66 0.56 19.44 11.72
N SER A 67 1.03 20.34 10.85
CA SER A 67 0.15 21.25 10.14
C SER A 67 -0.73 20.49 9.14
N PHE A 68 -1.76 21.16 8.59
CA PHE A 68 -2.60 20.56 7.57
C PHE A 68 -1.76 20.08 6.37
N ALA A 69 -0.87 20.92 5.84
CA ALA A 69 -0.01 20.55 4.72
C ALA A 69 0.92 19.40 5.06
N GLU A 70 1.55 19.38 6.24
CA GLU A 70 2.38 18.28 6.71
C GLU A 70 1.58 16.99 6.94
N GLN A 71 0.31 17.07 7.29
CA GLN A 71 -0.55 15.90 7.43
C GLN A 71 -0.89 15.31 6.06
N ILE A 72 -1.15 16.15 5.06
CA ILE A 72 -1.33 15.73 3.66
C ILE A 72 -0.04 15.12 3.10
N GLU A 73 1.10 15.78 3.34
CA GLU A 73 2.42 15.25 2.97
C GLU A 73 2.63 13.84 3.54
N HIS A 74 2.35 13.68 4.83
CA HIS A 74 2.52 12.40 5.50
C HIS A 74 1.58 11.34 4.93
N ALA A 75 0.32 11.67 4.64
CA ALA A 75 -0.63 10.72 4.07
C ALA A 75 -0.14 10.21 2.70
N ALA A 76 0.18 11.12 1.78
CA ALA A 76 0.57 10.77 0.42
C ALA A 76 2.00 10.19 0.34
N GLY A 77 2.95 10.80 1.06
CA GLY A 77 4.35 10.39 1.04
C GLY A 77 4.59 9.04 1.70
N SER A 78 3.82 8.70 2.75
CA SER A 78 3.93 7.38 3.38
C SER A 78 3.42 6.27 2.47
N ASP A 79 2.37 6.48 1.70
CA ASP A 79 1.92 5.50 0.71
C ASP A 79 2.99 5.25 -0.35
N ALA A 80 3.64 6.32 -0.83
CA ALA A 80 4.78 6.19 -1.74
C ALA A 80 5.93 5.40 -1.11
N LEU A 81 6.25 5.65 0.17
CA LEU A 81 7.30 4.92 0.89
C LEU A 81 6.93 3.46 1.13
N ILE A 82 5.70 3.17 1.57
CA ILE A 82 5.21 1.81 1.84
C ILE A 82 5.33 0.95 0.57
N ALA A 83 4.81 1.44 -0.56
CA ALA A 83 4.89 0.72 -1.82
C ALA A 83 6.33 0.59 -2.33
N HIS A 84 7.12 1.68 -2.27
CA HIS A 84 8.51 1.68 -2.72
C HIS A 84 9.35 0.67 -1.93
N LEU A 85 9.25 0.67 -0.61
CA LEU A 85 9.97 -0.27 0.26
C LEU A 85 9.54 -1.72 -0.01
N ALA A 86 8.23 -1.98 -0.10
CA ALA A 86 7.70 -3.33 -0.34
C ALA A 86 8.16 -3.93 -1.67
N ILE A 87 8.44 -3.09 -2.66
CA ILE A 87 8.75 -3.53 -4.03
C ILE A 87 10.25 -3.54 -4.30
N THR A 88 10.98 -2.53 -3.81
CA THR A 88 12.42 -2.36 -4.07
C THR A 88 13.34 -2.78 -2.93
N GLY A 89 12.80 -2.92 -1.70
CA GLY A 89 13.59 -3.09 -0.49
C GLY A 89 14.33 -1.83 -0.01
N SER A 90 14.07 -0.67 -0.63
CA SER A 90 14.74 0.60 -0.34
C SER A 90 13.77 1.61 0.29
N MET A 91 14.25 2.34 1.29
CA MET A 91 13.52 3.49 1.86
C MET A 91 13.77 4.80 1.09
N LYS A 92 14.63 4.79 0.06
CA LYS A 92 14.98 5.99 -0.71
C LYS A 92 13.97 6.21 -1.83
N VAL A 93 12.83 6.78 -1.50
CA VAL A 93 11.85 7.24 -2.50
C VAL A 93 12.47 8.39 -3.31
N PRO A 94 12.27 8.44 -4.64
CA PRO A 94 12.66 9.58 -5.45
C PRO A 94 12.06 10.89 -4.94
N ALA A 95 12.72 12.02 -5.17
CA ALA A 95 12.17 13.32 -4.80
C ALA A 95 10.87 13.58 -5.60
N LEU A 96 9.75 13.75 -4.87
CA LEU A 96 8.42 13.94 -5.44
C LEU A 96 7.99 15.42 -5.47
N GLY A 97 8.82 16.31 -4.94
CA GLY A 97 8.59 17.74 -4.88
C GLY A 97 9.56 18.45 -3.93
N ASP A 98 9.45 19.76 -3.87
CA ASP A 98 10.22 20.62 -2.97
C ASP A 98 9.38 20.97 -1.74
N SER A 99 9.76 20.46 -0.55
CA SER A 99 9.03 20.68 0.70
C SER A 99 9.00 22.15 1.13
N ALA A 100 10.04 22.91 0.82
CA ALA A 100 10.05 24.35 1.10
C ALA A 100 8.94 25.09 0.33
N LYS A 101 8.46 24.50 -0.75
CA LYS A 101 7.38 25.05 -1.57
C LYS A 101 6.03 24.43 -1.23
N TYR A 102 5.89 23.12 -1.31
CA TYR A 102 4.57 22.47 -1.20
C TYR A 102 3.95 22.54 0.20
N LEU A 103 4.73 22.78 1.25
CA LEU A 103 4.17 23.00 2.59
C LEU A 103 3.49 24.39 2.76
N HIS A 104 3.71 25.30 1.82
CA HIS A 104 3.26 26.70 1.89
C HIS A 104 2.46 27.16 0.68
N ASP A 105 2.36 26.34 -0.36
CA ASP A 105 1.65 26.63 -1.61
C ASP A 105 0.69 25.48 -1.95
N LYS A 106 -0.60 25.78 -2.05
CA LYS A 106 -1.65 24.79 -2.28
C LYS A 106 -1.51 24.07 -3.62
N ALA A 107 -1.13 24.79 -4.68
CA ALA A 107 -0.96 24.18 -6.00
C ALA A 107 0.25 23.25 -6.02
N ALA A 108 1.33 23.62 -5.34
CA ALA A 108 2.49 22.77 -5.16
C ALA A 108 2.17 21.55 -4.29
N LEU A 109 1.37 21.69 -3.23
CA LEU A 109 0.92 20.56 -2.39
C LEU A 109 0.07 19.56 -3.19
N LYS A 110 -0.83 20.06 -4.05
CA LYS A 110 -1.60 19.20 -4.97
C LYS A 110 -0.70 18.45 -5.94
N THR A 111 0.29 19.13 -6.50
CA THR A 111 1.28 18.52 -7.40
C THR A 111 2.08 17.43 -6.70
N TYR A 112 2.56 17.71 -5.48
CA TYR A 112 3.26 16.73 -4.65
C TYR A 112 2.39 15.52 -4.34
N ALA A 113 1.17 15.73 -3.83
CA ALA A 113 0.27 14.65 -3.46
C ALA A 113 -0.09 13.78 -4.68
N SER A 114 -0.35 14.40 -5.84
CA SER A 114 -0.56 13.68 -7.09
C SER A 114 0.65 12.84 -7.48
N ALA A 115 1.86 13.42 -7.44
CA ALA A 115 3.10 12.73 -7.79
C ALA A 115 3.38 11.54 -6.86
N ALA A 116 3.10 11.67 -5.55
CA ALA A 116 3.27 10.59 -4.58
C ALA A 116 2.33 9.41 -4.87
N MET A 117 1.06 9.70 -5.15
CA MET A 117 0.08 8.67 -5.51
C MET A 117 0.40 8.04 -6.88
N ASP A 118 0.83 8.81 -7.87
CA ASP A 118 1.23 8.29 -9.18
C ASP A 118 2.48 7.41 -9.08
N HIS A 119 3.43 7.76 -8.20
CA HIS A 119 4.57 6.91 -7.89
C HIS A 119 4.09 5.57 -7.30
N THR A 120 3.21 5.60 -6.31
CA THR A 120 2.63 4.40 -5.69
C THR A 120 1.96 3.51 -6.73
N ILE A 121 1.10 4.08 -7.58
CA ILE A 121 0.42 3.36 -8.68
C ILE A 121 1.43 2.75 -9.66
N SER A 122 2.45 3.52 -10.04
CA SER A 122 3.51 3.05 -10.94
C SER A 122 4.27 1.85 -10.36
N MET A 123 4.61 1.91 -9.06
CA MET A 123 5.25 0.80 -8.35
C MET A 123 4.35 -0.44 -8.34
N LEU A 124 3.07 -0.29 -8.04
CA LEU A 124 2.10 -1.40 -8.02
C LEU A 124 1.94 -2.05 -9.39
N ARG A 125 1.97 -1.29 -10.49
CA ARG A 125 1.90 -1.84 -11.86
C ARG A 125 3.06 -2.77 -12.21
N GLY A 126 4.20 -2.62 -11.54
CA GLY A 126 5.37 -3.50 -11.69
C GLY A 126 5.30 -4.81 -10.92
N VAL A 127 4.27 -5.04 -10.08
CA VAL A 127 4.15 -6.22 -9.21
C VAL A 127 3.20 -7.23 -9.84
N SER A 128 3.60 -8.50 -9.96
CA SER A 128 2.69 -9.59 -10.36
C SER A 128 1.98 -10.20 -9.15
N ASP A 129 0.79 -10.77 -9.34
CA ASP A 129 0.07 -11.50 -8.29
C ASP A 129 0.91 -12.67 -7.73
N ALA A 130 1.76 -13.29 -8.54
CA ALA A 130 2.69 -14.32 -8.09
C ALA A 130 3.72 -13.76 -7.10
N SER A 131 4.31 -12.59 -7.40
CA SER A 131 5.30 -11.96 -6.54
C SER A 131 4.73 -11.41 -5.22
N MET A 132 3.42 -11.24 -5.12
CA MET A 132 2.73 -10.87 -3.88
C MET A 132 2.97 -11.87 -2.74
N GLN A 133 3.24 -13.15 -3.07
CA GLN A 133 3.49 -14.21 -2.08
C GLN A 133 4.94 -14.25 -1.59
N GLU A 134 5.83 -13.51 -2.20
CA GLU A 134 7.24 -13.47 -1.79
C GLU A 134 7.41 -12.84 -0.41
N ASN A 135 8.27 -13.45 0.43
CA ASN A 135 8.65 -12.89 1.70
C ASN A 135 9.65 -11.74 1.50
N ILE A 136 9.34 -10.61 2.11
CA ILE A 136 10.17 -9.40 2.13
C ILE A 136 10.40 -8.94 3.56
N VAL A 137 11.24 -7.92 3.73
CA VAL A 137 11.40 -7.20 5.01
C VAL A 137 10.76 -5.82 4.86
N GLN A 138 9.70 -5.57 5.63
CA GLN A 138 8.98 -4.29 5.67
C GLN A 138 9.11 -3.69 7.07
N PHE A 139 9.74 -2.54 7.19
CA PHE A 139 10.01 -1.86 8.47
C PHE A 139 10.59 -2.82 9.54
N GLY A 140 11.55 -3.67 9.14
CA GLY A 140 12.20 -4.65 10.03
C GLY A 140 11.40 -5.95 10.26
N ASN A 141 10.17 -6.08 9.76
CA ASN A 141 9.34 -7.27 9.91
C ASN A 141 9.39 -8.15 8.65
N LYS A 142 9.53 -9.47 8.85
CA LYS A 142 9.45 -10.44 7.75
C LYS A 142 7.97 -10.77 7.48
N VAL A 143 7.47 -10.34 6.32
CA VAL A 143 6.08 -10.50 5.88
C VAL A 143 6.02 -10.84 4.40
N THR A 144 4.87 -11.29 3.89
CA THR A 144 4.67 -11.37 2.44
C THR A 144 4.52 -9.96 1.85
N ARG A 145 4.88 -9.78 0.58
CA ARG A 145 4.69 -8.49 -0.11
C ARG A 145 3.22 -8.08 -0.11
N ALA A 146 2.30 -9.02 -0.30
CA ALA A 146 0.87 -8.74 -0.18
C ALA A 146 0.51 -8.13 1.18
N ARG A 147 0.99 -8.72 2.29
CA ARG A 147 0.73 -8.17 3.64
C ARG A 147 1.33 -6.77 3.82
N ALA A 148 2.52 -6.54 3.31
CA ALA A 148 3.15 -5.22 3.37
C ALA A 148 2.34 -4.16 2.59
N LEU A 149 1.88 -4.51 1.38
CA LEU A 149 1.08 -3.60 0.55
C LEU A 149 -0.34 -3.36 1.10
N MET A 150 -0.86 -4.25 1.94
CA MET A 150 -2.14 -3.99 2.65
C MET A 150 -2.05 -2.81 3.63
N GLU A 151 -0.86 -2.38 4.03
CA GLU A 151 -0.69 -1.16 4.83
C GLU A 151 -1.25 0.10 4.13
N LEU A 152 -1.28 0.11 2.79
CA LEU A 152 -1.91 1.20 2.02
C LEU A 152 -3.40 1.37 2.37
N LEU A 153 -4.10 0.26 2.69
CA LEU A 153 -5.53 0.28 3.01
C LEU A 153 -5.80 0.84 4.42
N ASP A 154 -4.85 0.68 5.32
CA ASP A 154 -5.00 1.09 6.72
C ASP A 154 -4.40 2.49 6.94
N HIS A 155 -3.17 2.72 6.47
CA HIS A 155 -2.40 3.93 6.75
C HIS A 155 -3.02 5.18 6.14
N PHE A 156 -3.34 5.14 4.85
CA PHE A 156 -3.82 6.35 4.15
C PHE A 156 -5.17 6.86 4.70
N PRO A 157 -6.24 6.03 4.79
CA PRO A 157 -7.53 6.49 5.31
C PRO A 157 -7.42 6.98 6.76
N TRP A 158 -6.65 6.29 7.59
CA TRP A 158 -6.42 6.72 8.97
C TRP A 158 -5.73 8.08 9.02
N THR A 159 -4.69 8.28 8.21
CA THR A 159 -3.89 9.50 8.21
C THR A 159 -4.67 10.67 7.61
N LEU A 160 -5.34 10.47 6.47
CA LEU A 160 -6.16 11.51 5.84
C LEU A 160 -7.34 11.88 6.74
N GLY A 161 -7.98 10.92 7.39
CA GLY A 161 -9.08 11.14 8.32
C GLY A 161 -8.74 12.07 9.48
N GLN A 162 -7.46 12.13 9.90
CA GLN A 162 -7.00 13.07 10.90
C GLN A 162 -7.13 14.54 10.46
N THR A 163 -7.23 14.83 9.17
CA THR A 163 -7.44 16.21 8.66
C THR A 163 -8.87 16.71 8.81
N VAL A 164 -9.85 15.82 9.08
CA VAL A 164 -11.26 16.18 9.30
C VAL A 164 -11.43 17.19 10.44
N PRO A 165 -10.85 16.97 11.64
CA PRO A 165 -10.88 17.99 12.69
C PRO A 165 -10.26 19.33 12.27
N TYR A 166 -9.19 19.33 11.47
CA TYR A 166 -8.56 20.57 10.99
C TYR A 166 -9.54 21.39 10.17
N LEU A 167 -10.26 20.77 9.23
CA LEU A 167 -11.26 21.44 8.40
C LEU A 167 -12.40 21.99 9.27
N ARG A 168 -12.99 21.16 10.13
CA ARG A 168 -14.13 21.54 10.98
C ARG A 168 -13.81 22.67 11.96
N LEU A 169 -12.62 22.66 12.55
CA LEU A 169 -12.17 23.73 13.45
C LEU A 169 -11.98 25.08 12.74
N ASN A 170 -11.81 25.04 11.41
CA ASN A 170 -11.75 26.24 10.56
C ASN A 170 -13.07 26.54 9.83
N GLY A 171 -14.18 25.93 10.25
CA GLY A 171 -15.51 26.17 9.66
C GLY A 171 -15.72 25.57 8.28
N VAL A 172 -14.81 24.67 7.85
CA VAL A 172 -14.89 24.01 6.54
C VAL A 172 -15.57 22.67 6.68
N THR A 173 -16.57 22.40 5.83
CA THR A 173 -17.17 21.08 5.72
C THR A 173 -16.20 20.13 5.00
N PRO A 174 -15.77 19.02 5.64
CA PRO A 174 -14.92 18.05 4.98
C PRO A 174 -15.60 17.43 3.75
N PRO A 175 -14.84 17.02 2.73
CA PRO A 175 -15.39 16.22 1.62
C PRO A 175 -16.08 14.96 2.14
N GLU A 176 -17.14 14.55 1.45
CA GLU A 176 -17.84 13.32 1.78
C GLU A 176 -16.92 12.11 1.61
N TYR A 177 -17.12 11.12 2.48
CA TYR A 177 -16.45 9.85 2.35
C TYR A 177 -16.96 9.12 1.11
N SER A 178 -16.05 8.74 0.23
CA SER A 178 -16.34 7.94 -0.96
C SER A 178 -15.40 6.74 -0.97
N PRO A 179 -15.90 5.53 -0.70
CA PRO A 179 -15.07 4.33 -0.67
C PRO A 179 -14.71 3.80 -2.06
N PHE A 180 -15.38 4.28 -3.12
CA PHE A 180 -15.25 3.81 -4.51
C PHE A 180 -15.16 4.98 -5.50
#